data_13e0fbe529d09455409cf34e603602a2
#
_entry.id   13e0fbe529d09455409cf34e603602a2
#
_cell.length_a   1.000
_cell.length_b   1.000
_cell.length_c   1.000
_cell.angle_alpha   90.00
_cell.angle_beta   90.00
_cell.angle_gamma   90.00
#
_symmetry.space_group_name_H-M   'P 1'
#
loop_
_entity.id
_entity.type
_entity.pdbx_description
1 polymer ?
#
loop_
_entity_poly.entity_id
_entity_poly.type
_entity_poly.pdbx_seq_one_letter_code
_entity_poly.pdbx_strand_id
1 'polypeptide(L)'
;THCISSAASDVYKRQAQEQAALSADHFDEKDRTEPTDAHIRYSKKKQKYVLVKQVSGNQIDENRLLSYVEETLDKDFETELLTSDVKMELNEEVYRQPDIEESGEMKQKVKKLNSLLRKYRSTTVSYLFGEETQVLDSDTISSWLQIKNSGISIDKDAAADYISNMANKYNTIYVPRTFHTSLGTDVTVSDNEYGYRIDQDAELTQLLEDLKSGEDVSREPVYSSSGMKRNGTDDLAGNYIEVSLDSQHLWLYKDGALVTETDVVSGAPTPERETYRGAWPIAYKASPFTLSSEEYGYAETVKYWMPFVYGQGLHDASWQSAFGGNRYKTGHGSHGCINLPEDQAALIYNTIDGGYPIIIY
;
A
#
# COMPACT_ATOMS: atom_id res chain seq x y z
N THR A 1 24.95 -54.28 68.30
CA THR A 1 26.00 -54.07 67.28
C THR A 1 25.66 -54.76 65.94
N HIS A 2 24.62 -55.59 65.87
CA HIS A 2 24.26 -56.32 64.63
C HIS A 2 23.30 -55.55 63.73
N CYS A 3 22.56 -54.57 64.19
CA CYS A 3 21.62 -53.81 63.39
C CYS A 3 22.26 -52.79 62.46
N ILE A 4 23.51 -52.29 62.81
CA ILE A 4 24.18 -51.32 61.96
C ILE A 4 24.84 -51.97 60.72
N SER A 5 25.23 -53.24 60.82
CA SER A 5 25.85 -53.96 59.70
C SER A 5 24.86 -54.41 58.64
N SER A 6 23.61 -54.72 58.98
CA SER A 6 22.58 -55.08 58.02
C SER A 6 22.11 -53.85 57.25
N ALA A 7 21.82 -52.76 57.92
CA ALA A 7 21.38 -51.50 57.24
C ALA A 7 22.47 -50.94 56.29
N ALA A 8 23.76 -51.01 56.71
CA ALA A 8 24.85 -50.59 55.82
C ALA A 8 24.98 -51.54 54.59
N SER A 9 24.82 -52.83 54.81
CA SER A 9 24.82 -53.83 53.72
C SER A 9 23.67 -53.61 52.71
N ASP A 10 22.51 -53.23 53.20
CA ASP A 10 21.34 -52.96 52.36
C ASP A 10 21.47 -51.68 51.56
N VAL A 11 22.09 -50.64 52.14
CA VAL A 11 22.42 -49.40 51.41
C VAL A 11 23.46 -49.68 50.30
N TYR A 12 24.49 -50.46 50.57
CA TYR A 12 25.46 -50.83 49.53
C TYR A 12 24.87 -51.71 48.42
N LYS A 13 23.97 -52.61 48.74
CA LYS A 13 23.28 -53.42 47.75
C LYS A 13 22.38 -52.56 46.86
N ARG A 14 21.64 -51.58 47.43
CA ARG A 14 20.81 -50.63 46.71
C ARG A 14 21.66 -49.79 45.74
N GLN A 15 22.76 -49.19 46.22
CA GLN A 15 23.66 -48.43 45.36
C GLN A 15 24.27 -49.25 44.22
N ALA A 16 24.62 -50.54 44.48
CA ALA A 16 25.11 -51.42 43.45
C ALA A 16 24.05 -51.76 42.41
N GLN A 17 22.79 -51.93 42.82
CA GLN A 17 21.65 -52.17 41.90
C GLN A 17 21.31 -50.94 41.07
N GLU A 18 21.33 -49.76 41.69
CA GLU A 18 21.15 -48.50 40.98
C GLU A 18 22.24 -48.29 39.91
N GLN A 19 23.53 -48.53 40.27
CA GLN A 19 24.63 -48.47 39.31
C GLN A 19 24.56 -49.52 38.23
N ALA A 20 24.12 -50.76 38.54
CA ALA A 20 23.95 -51.83 37.58
C ALA A 20 22.82 -51.52 36.59
N ALA A 21 21.68 -50.92 37.05
CA ALA A 21 20.58 -50.50 36.20
C ALA A 21 21.00 -49.38 35.24
N LEU A 22 21.86 -48.44 35.68
CA LEU A 22 22.36 -47.35 34.87
C LEU A 22 23.50 -47.76 33.90
N SER A 23 24.21 -48.87 34.17
CA SER A 23 25.35 -49.35 33.37
C SER A 23 25.03 -50.47 32.40
N ALA A 24 23.80 -50.95 32.35
CA ALA A 24 23.43 -52.08 31.50
C ALA A 24 23.47 -51.74 30.01
N ASP A 25 24.01 -52.68 29.21
CA ASP A 25 24.12 -52.58 27.73
C ASP A 25 22.77 -52.40 26.99
N HIS A 26 21.67 -52.24 27.73
CA HIS A 26 20.34 -51.96 27.21
C HIS A 26 20.14 -50.52 26.71
N PHE A 27 21.11 -49.66 26.89
CA PHE A 27 21.05 -48.26 26.50
C PHE A 27 21.78 -47.93 25.19
N ASP A 28 21.82 -48.90 24.24
CA ASP A 28 22.39 -48.63 22.92
C ASP A 28 21.57 -47.48 22.25
N GLU A 29 22.20 -46.31 22.12
CA GLU A 29 21.60 -45.11 21.56
C GLU A 29 21.37 -45.22 20.04
N LYS A 30 22.00 -46.17 19.35
CA LYS A 30 21.99 -46.23 17.87
C LYS A 30 20.62 -46.42 17.24
N ASP A 31 19.69 -47.08 17.94
CA ASP A 31 18.35 -47.36 17.44
C ASP A 31 17.27 -46.49 18.11
N ARG A 32 17.67 -45.43 18.85
CA ARG A 32 16.75 -44.57 19.57
C ARG A 32 16.42 -43.33 18.79
N THR A 33 15.18 -42.91 18.89
CA THR A 33 14.66 -41.72 18.22
C THR A 33 14.46 -40.58 19.22
N GLU A 34 15.07 -39.43 18.97
CA GLU A 34 14.81 -38.20 19.75
C GLU A 34 13.34 -37.76 19.60
N PRO A 35 12.73 -37.22 20.65
CA PRO A 35 11.42 -36.61 20.54
C PRO A 35 11.48 -35.40 19.61
N THR A 36 10.38 -35.15 18.92
CA THR A 36 10.24 -33.97 18.09
C THR A 36 8.99 -33.20 18.46
N ASP A 37 9.10 -31.90 18.52
CA ASP A 37 8.01 -30.99 18.87
C ASP A 37 6.93 -30.88 17.81
N ALA A 38 5.70 -30.69 18.27
CA ALA A 38 4.64 -30.26 17.39
C ALA A 38 4.95 -28.87 16.82
N HIS A 39 4.80 -28.69 15.52
CA HIS A 39 5.05 -27.39 14.88
C HIS A 39 4.19 -27.17 13.64
N ILE A 40 4.04 -25.90 13.27
CA ILE A 40 3.35 -25.50 12.05
C ILE A 40 4.37 -25.37 10.92
N ARG A 41 4.05 -25.95 9.76
CA ARG A 41 4.90 -25.92 8.58
C ARG A 41 4.09 -25.65 7.32
N TYR A 42 4.64 -24.86 6.38
CA TYR A 42 4.10 -24.78 5.03
C TYR A 42 4.51 -26.00 4.21
N SER A 43 3.56 -26.74 3.70
CA SER A 43 3.78 -27.88 2.82
C SER A 43 3.77 -27.45 1.37
N LYS A 44 4.93 -27.38 0.73
CA LYS A 44 5.06 -27.06 -0.71
C LYS A 44 4.25 -28.05 -1.58
N LYS A 45 4.20 -29.34 -1.22
CA LYS A 45 3.43 -30.36 -1.97
C LYS A 45 1.92 -30.13 -1.88
N LYS A 46 1.40 -29.74 -0.70
CA LYS A 46 -0.03 -29.51 -0.47
C LYS A 46 -0.44 -28.05 -0.70
N GLN A 47 0.52 -27.17 -0.96
CA GLN A 47 0.33 -25.73 -1.13
C GLN A 47 -0.47 -25.09 0.02
N LYS A 48 -0.25 -25.57 1.27
CA LYS A 48 -0.96 -25.10 2.46
C LYS A 48 -0.15 -25.31 3.74
N TYR A 49 -0.53 -24.64 4.81
CA TYR A 49 -0.02 -24.90 6.14
C TYR A 49 -0.59 -26.19 6.72
N VAL A 50 0.25 -26.93 7.38
CA VAL A 50 -0.09 -28.19 8.07
C VAL A 50 0.47 -28.15 9.48
N LEU A 51 -0.25 -28.77 10.41
CA LEU A 51 0.27 -29.09 11.72
C LEU A 51 1.04 -30.42 11.61
N VAL A 52 2.29 -30.40 12.01
CA VAL A 52 3.11 -31.58 12.22
C VAL A 52 2.96 -31.93 13.70
N LYS A 53 2.49 -33.16 14.00
CA LYS A 53 2.32 -33.62 15.36
C LYS A 53 3.68 -33.91 15.97
N GLN A 54 3.73 -33.83 17.28
CA GLN A 54 4.89 -34.31 18.03
C GLN A 54 5.10 -35.80 17.86
N VAL A 55 6.35 -36.21 18.07
CA VAL A 55 6.73 -37.64 18.17
C VAL A 55 7.42 -37.79 19.50
N SER A 56 6.93 -38.70 20.34
CA SER A 56 7.46 -38.93 21.68
C SER A 56 8.87 -39.52 21.65
N GLY A 57 9.28 -40.19 20.60
CA GLY A 57 10.59 -40.82 20.57
C GLY A 57 10.74 -41.94 21.61
N ASN A 58 11.96 -42.42 21.75
CA ASN A 58 12.32 -43.42 22.77
C ASN A 58 13.72 -43.18 23.37
N GLN A 59 14.21 -41.92 23.27
CA GLN A 59 15.45 -41.49 23.91
C GLN A 59 15.25 -41.45 25.42
N ILE A 60 16.16 -42.06 26.18
CA ILE A 60 16.08 -42.12 27.64
C ILE A 60 16.47 -40.75 28.21
N ASP A 61 15.73 -40.31 29.22
CA ASP A 61 16.11 -39.23 30.12
C ASP A 61 16.76 -39.85 31.36
N GLU A 62 18.05 -39.60 31.58
CA GLU A 62 18.82 -40.19 32.67
C GLU A 62 18.24 -39.86 34.06
N ASN A 63 17.74 -38.65 34.27
CA ASN A 63 17.16 -38.25 35.55
C ASN A 63 15.83 -38.97 35.81
N ARG A 64 14.99 -39.09 34.79
CA ARG A 64 13.71 -39.81 34.89
C ARG A 64 13.93 -41.29 35.08
N LEU A 65 14.93 -41.86 34.41
CA LEU A 65 15.31 -43.28 34.61
C LEU A 65 15.76 -43.51 36.04
N LEU A 66 16.63 -42.63 36.59
CA LEU A 66 17.10 -42.72 37.97
C LEU A 66 15.93 -42.69 38.94
N SER A 67 15.03 -41.72 38.82
CA SER A 67 13.84 -41.61 39.69
C SER A 67 12.95 -42.88 39.57
N TYR A 68 12.75 -43.38 38.37
CA TYR A 68 11.96 -44.61 38.14
C TYR A 68 12.59 -45.82 38.81
N VAL A 69 13.92 -45.95 38.72
CA VAL A 69 14.68 -47.04 39.41
C VAL A 69 14.55 -46.91 40.91
N GLU A 70 14.73 -45.70 41.46
CA GLU A 70 14.59 -45.43 42.89
C GLU A 70 13.19 -45.80 43.40
N GLU A 71 12.13 -45.32 42.75
CA GLU A 71 10.74 -45.62 43.14
C GLU A 71 10.41 -47.12 43.07
N THR A 72 10.94 -47.80 42.08
CA THR A 72 10.69 -49.25 41.91
C THR A 72 11.41 -50.04 42.98
N LEU A 73 12.67 -49.71 43.27
CA LEU A 73 13.41 -50.34 44.35
C LEU A 73 12.79 -50.08 45.71
N ASP A 74 12.28 -48.86 45.99
CA ASP A 74 11.60 -48.56 47.24
C ASP A 74 10.33 -49.41 47.44
N LYS A 75 9.53 -49.64 46.41
CA LYS A 75 8.36 -50.51 46.47
C LYS A 75 8.71 -51.98 46.72
N ASP A 76 9.79 -52.44 46.08
CA ASP A 76 10.25 -53.83 46.27
C ASP A 76 10.88 -54.07 47.65
N PHE A 77 11.55 -53.03 48.21
CA PHE A 77 12.04 -53.06 49.60
C PHE A 77 10.95 -53.20 50.66
N GLU A 78 9.78 -52.63 50.45
CA GLU A 78 8.60 -52.73 51.32
C GLU A 78 7.97 -54.15 51.26
N THR A 79 8.23 -54.91 50.21
CA THR A 79 7.63 -56.24 49.97
C THR A 79 8.51 -57.44 50.29
N GLU A 80 9.68 -57.29 50.95
CA GLU A 80 10.63 -58.36 51.36
C GLU A 80 11.24 -59.19 50.21
N LEU A 81 11.25 -58.71 48.96
CA LEU A 81 11.68 -59.43 47.76
C LEU A 81 13.15 -59.25 47.35
N LEU A 82 14.06 -58.99 48.24
CA LEU A 82 15.46 -58.68 47.94
C LEU A 82 16.40 -59.93 47.79
N THR A 83 15.90 -61.11 47.52
CA THR A 83 16.70 -62.32 47.32
C THR A 83 16.87 -62.70 45.84
N SER A 84 16.34 -62.01 44.86
CA SER A 84 16.45 -62.33 43.46
C SER A 84 16.64 -61.11 42.58
N ASP A 85 17.17 -61.26 41.38
CA ASP A 85 17.31 -60.18 40.39
C ASP A 85 15.96 -59.56 40.10
N VAL A 86 15.87 -58.22 40.27
CA VAL A 86 14.67 -57.45 39.94
C VAL A 86 14.69 -57.16 38.46
N LYS A 87 13.70 -57.63 37.73
CA LYS A 87 13.48 -57.25 36.32
C LYS A 87 12.56 -56.06 36.24
N MET A 88 13.07 -54.94 35.71
CA MET A 88 12.28 -53.74 35.43
C MET A 88 12.00 -53.63 33.94
N GLU A 89 10.76 -53.43 33.56
CA GLU A 89 10.40 -53.05 32.20
C GLU A 89 10.31 -51.52 32.14
N LEU A 90 11.06 -50.90 31.19
CA LEU A 90 11.01 -49.47 30.99
C LEU A 90 9.63 -49.07 30.47
N ASN A 91 8.99 -48.15 31.12
CA ASN A 91 7.71 -47.55 30.70
C ASN A 91 7.95 -46.22 29.96
N GLU A 92 6.88 -45.58 29.47
CA GLU A 92 6.96 -44.33 28.72
C GLU A 92 7.47 -43.13 29.57
N GLU A 93 7.46 -43.24 30.90
CA GLU A 93 7.86 -42.16 31.82
C GLU A 93 9.36 -41.93 31.84
N VAL A 94 10.18 -42.90 31.47
CA VAL A 94 11.65 -42.81 31.43
C VAL A 94 12.18 -42.14 30.16
N TYR A 95 11.33 -41.94 29.16
CA TYR A 95 11.77 -41.34 27.91
C TYR A 95 11.64 -39.83 27.94
N ARG A 96 12.52 -39.15 27.17
CA ARG A 96 12.40 -37.73 26.90
C ARG A 96 11.07 -37.46 26.21
N GLN A 97 10.37 -36.46 26.70
CA GLN A 97 9.10 -36.04 26.09
C GLN A 97 9.35 -34.83 25.18
N PRO A 98 8.55 -34.60 24.15
CA PRO A 98 8.58 -33.38 23.40
C PRO A 98 8.20 -32.20 24.29
N ASP A 99 8.89 -31.07 24.11
CA ASP A 99 8.61 -29.85 24.87
C ASP A 99 7.28 -29.21 24.45
N ILE A 100 6.88 -29.38 23.19
CA ILE A 100 5.67 -28.82 22.61
C ILE A 100 4.78 -29.90 22.03
N GLU A 101 3.59 -30.02 22.59
CA GLU A 101 2.54 -30.90 22.09
C GLU A 101 1.55 -30.19 21.19
N GLU A 102 0.79 -30.92 20.36
CA GLU A 102 -0.27 -30.33 19.56
C GLU A 102 -1.35 -29.69 20.44
N SER A 103 -1.67 -28.44 20.17
CA SER A 103 -2.68 -27.69 20.90
C SER A 103 -3.85 -27.25 20.03
N GLY A 104 -4.97 -26.91 20.69
CA GLY A 104 -6.11 -26.29 20.03
C GLY A 104 -5.75 -24.97 19.37
N GLU A 105 -4.84 -24.20 19.97
CA GLU A 105 -4.34 -22.93 19.43
C GLU A 105 -3.56 -23.13 18.12
N MET A 106 -2.70 -24.15 18.05
CA MET A 106 -1.97 -24.49 16.81
C MET A 106 -2.93 -24.87 15.68
N LYS A 107 -3.97 -25.65 15.97
CA LYS A 107 -5.02 -26.00 15.00
C LYS A 107 -5.75 -24.77 14.48
N GLN A 108 -6.10 -23.84 15.37
CA GLN A 108 -6.72 -22.57 14.99
C GLN A 108 -5.77 -21.68 14.18
N LYS A 109 -4.48 -21.60 14.54
CA LYS A 109 -3.48 -20.86 13.79
C LYS A 109 -3.31 -21.38 12.36
N VAL A 110 -3.24 -22.72 12.17
CA VAL A 110 -3.21 -23.35 10.84
C VAL A 110 -4.45 -23.00 10.03
N LYS A 111 -5.63 -23.03 10.65
CA LYS A 111 -6.89 -22.64 9.98
C LYS A 111 -6.88 -21.17 9.53
N LYS A 112 -6.43 -20.26 10.40
CA LYS A 112 -6.30 -18.83 10.08
C LYS A 112 -5.30 -18.57 8.94
N LEU A 113 -4.12 -19.18 8.99
CA LEU A 113 -3.10 -19.06 7.95
C LEU A 113 -3.60 -19.56 6.59
N ASN A 114 -4.27 -20.72 6.56
CA ASN A 114 -4.82 -21.26 5.33
C ASN A 114 -5.99 -20.45 4.78
N SER A 115 -6.77 -19.80 5.65
CA SER A 115 -7.81 -18.86 5.24
C SER A 115 -7.21 -17.61 4.60
N LEU A 116 -6.19 -17.02 5.24
CA LEU A 116 -5.48 -15.85 4.70
C LEU A 116 -4.79 -16.14 3.37
N LEU A 117 -4.13 -17.32 3.25
CA LEU A 117 -3.50 -17.75 2.01
C LEU A 117 -4.51 -17.88 0.85
N ARG A 118 -5.71 -18.38 1.12
CA ARG A 118 -6.78 -18.45 0.11
C ARG A 118 -7.24 -17.06 -0.30
N LYS A 119 -7.44 -16.16 0.65
CA LYS A 119 -7.81 -14.77 0.39
C LYS A 119 -6.84 -14.13 -0.59
N TYR A 120 -5.55 -14.09 -0.26
CA TYR A 120 -4.54 -13.52 -1.14
C TYR A 120 -4.50 -14.14 -2.54
N ARG A 121 -4.80 -15.43 -2.67
CA ARG A 121 -4.80 -16.14 -3.95
C ARG A 121 -6.06 -15.99 -4.78
N SER A 122 -7.09 -15.37 -4.25
CA SER A 122 -8.36 -15.16 -4.96
C SER A 122 -8.72 -13.69 -5.12
N THR A 123 -8.05 -12.78 -4.42
CA THR A 123 -8.34 -11.34 -4.47
C THR A 123 -7.83 -10.72 -5.76
N THR A 124 -8.63 -9.84 -6.34
CA THR A 124 -8.27 -8.94 -7.43
C THR A 124 -8.54 -7.48 -7.04
N VAL A 125 -7.74 -6.54 -7.54
CA VAL A 125 -7.98 -5.11 -7.35
C VAL A 125 -8.06 -4.44 -8.72
N SER A 126 -9.24 -3.91 -9.03
CA SER A 126 -9.51 -3.17 -10.25
C SER A 126 -9.37 -1.67 -10.00
N TYR A 127 -8.30 -1.08 -10.49
CA TYR A 127 -8.05 0.36 -10.42
C TYR A 127 -8.78 1.07 -11.55
N LEU A 128 -9.65 2.01 -11.19
CA LEU A 128 -10.46 2.78 -12.13
C LEU A 128 -9.78 4.10 -12.49
N PHE A 129 -9.70 4.41 -13.77
CA PHE A 129 -9.18 5.65 -14.33
C PHE A 129 -10.18 6.23 -15.34
N GLY A 130 -11.38 6.59 -14.86
CA GLY A 130 -12.52 6.89 -15.71
C GLY A 130 -13.07 5.62 -16.33
N GLU A 131 -13.10 5.55 -17.67
CA GLU A 131 -13.54 4.34 -18.39
C GLU A 131 -12.43 3.28 -18.53
N GLU A 132 -11.17 3.66 -18.34
CA GLU A 132 -10.04 2.72 -18.34
C GLU A 132 -9.92 2.02 -16.98
N THR A 133 -9.66 0.71 -17.02
CA THR A 133 -9.44 -0.09 -15.80
C THR A 133 -8.10 -0.82 -15.90
N GLN A 134 -7.29 -0.72 -14.84
CA GLN A 134 -6.10 -1.56 -14.67
C GLN A 134 -6.35 -2.59 -13.57
N VAL A 135 -6.25 -3.88 -13.92
CA VAL A 135 -6.48 -4.98 -12.98
C VAL A 135 -5.15 -5.45 -12.39
N LEU A 136 -5.06 -5.46 -11.06
CA LEU A 136 -4.07 -6.20 -10.31
C LEU A 136 -4.66 -7.58 -10.00
N ASP A 137 -4.19 -8.58 -10.73
CA ASP A 137 -4.72 -9.94 -10.66
C ASP A 137 -4.16 -10.76 -9.48
N SER A 138 -4.83 -11.85 -9.17
CA SER A 138 -4.46 -12.76 -8.10
C SER A 138 -3.12 -13.48 -8.32
N ASP A 139 -2.66 -13.63 -9.56
CA ASP A 139 -1.38 -14.27 -9.87
C ASP A 139 -0.23 -13.30 -9.52
N THR A 140 -0.36 -12.04 -9.87
CA THR A 140 0.57 -10.97 -9.46
C THR A 140 0.63 -10.86 -7.93
N ILE A 141 -0.52 -10.77 -7.26
CA ILE A 141 -0.60 -10.73 -5.78
C ILE A 141 0.06 -11.98 -5.17
N SER A 142 -0.19 -13.16 -5.74
CA SER A 142 0.41 -14.41 -5.27
C SER A 142 1.92 -14.44 -5.40
N SER A 143 2.50 -13.76 -6.40
CA SER A 143 3.94 -13.65 -6.59
C SER A 143 4.63 -12.85 -5.48
N TRP A 144 3.90 -11.95 -4.80
CA TRP A 144 4.38 -11.14 -3.69
C TRP A 144 4.33 -11.85 -2.33
N LEU A 145 3.79 -13.08 -2.27
CA LEU A 145 3.62 -13.78 -1.01
C LEU A 145 4.95 -14.31 -0.47
N GLN A 146 5.39 -13.79 0.65
CA GLN A 146 6.49 -14.33 1.45
C GLN A 146 5.96 -15.35 2.45
N ILE A 147 6.06 -16.64 2.09
CA ILE A 147 5.51 -17.76 2.87
C ILE A 147 6.61 -18.37 3.74
N LYS A 148 6.51 -18.21 5.07
CA LYS A 148 7.40 -18.80 6.07
C LYS A 148 6.62 -19.74 6.97
N ASN A 149 7.30 -20.65 7.67
CA ASN A 149 6.64 -21.54 8.66
C ASN A 149 5.94 -20.73 9.77
N SER A 150 6.47 -19.56 10.13
CA SER A 150 5.89 -18.64 11.13
C SER A 150 4.64 -17.91 10.66
N GLY A 151 4.46 -17.72 9.33
CA GLY A 151 3.33 -16.97 8.79
C GLY A 151 3.46 -16.58 7.33
N ILE A 152 2.54 -15.71 6.90
CA ILE A 152 2.48 -15.13 5.56
C ILE A 152 2.62 -13.61 5.67
N SER A 153 3.40 -13.02 4.80
CA SER A 153 3.46 -11.57 4.60
C SER A 153 3.45 -11.25 3.11
N ILE A 154 3.06 -10.02 2.78
CA ILE A 154 3.22 -9.46 1.44
C ILE A 154 4.61 -8.84 1.34
N ASP A 155 5.26 -9.03 0.22
CA ASP A 155 6.44 -8.27 -0.18
C ASP A 155 6.02 -6.83 -0.48
N LYS A 156 6.31 -5.94 0.45
CA LYS A 156 5.89 -4.53 0.34
C LYS A 156 6.66 -3.78 -0.75
N ASP A 157 7.90 -4.17 -1.00
CA ASP A 157 8.72 -3.52 -2.03
C ASP A 157 8.16 -3.87 -3.42
N ALA A 158 7.80 -5.12 -3.66
CA ALA A 158 7.15 -5.55 -4.90
C ALA A 158 5.76 -4.88 -5.11
N ALA A 159 5.00 -4.69 -4.04
CA ALA A 159 3.73 -3.96 -4.10
C ALA A 159 3.95 -2.46 -4.38
N ALA A 160 4.96 -1.84 -3.75
CA ALA A 160 5.34 -0.45 -4.00
C ALA A 160 5.83 -0.23 -5.43
N ASP A 161 6.62 -1.16 -5.97
CA ASP A 161 7.07 -1.12 -7.36
C ASP A 161 5.88 -1.18 -8.35
N TYR A 162 4.87 -2.00 -8.07
CA TYR A 162 3.65 -2.04 -8.87
C TYR A 162 2.92 -0.68 -8.86
N ILE A 163 2.76 -0.09 -7.66
CA ILE A 163 2.13 1.23 -7.50
C ILE A 163 2.95 2.32 -8.20
N SER A 164 4.27 2.28 -8.09
CA SER A 164 5.18 3.22 -8.77
C SER A 164 5.04 3.14 -10.30
N ASN A 165 4.97 1.93 -10.85
CA ASN A 165 4.75 1.74 -12.29
C ASN A 165 3.36 2.25 -12.73
N MET A 166 2.34 2.04 -11.91
CA MET A 166 0.99 2.58 -12.13
C MET A 166 1.01 4.12 -12.06
N ALA A 167 1.70 4.70 -11.07
CA ALA A 167 1.87 6.15 -10.95
C ALA A 167 2.59 6.76 -12.14
N ASN A 168 3.66 6.13 -12.61
CA ASN A 168 4.41 6.55 -13.81
C ASN A 168 3.53 6.55 -15.07
N LYS A 169 2.56 5.63 -15.16
CA LYS A 169 1.64 5.57 -16.30
C LYS A 169 0.52 6.62 -16.20
N TYR A 170 -0.05 6.83 -15.01
CA TYR A 170 -1.32 7.54 -14.85
C TYR A 170 -1.23 8.91 -14.19
N ASN A 171 -0.07 9.29 -13.64
CA ASN A 171 0.13 10.65 -13.16
C ASN A 171 0.22 11.61 -14.33
N THR A 172 -0.46 12.75 -14.21
CA THR A 172 -0.53 13.77 -15.26
C THR A 172 -0.05 15.15 -14.78
N ILE A 173 -0.23 15.48 -13.50
CA ILE A 173 0.32 16.71 -12.92
C ILE A 173 1.85 16.67 -12.82
N TYR A 174 2.52 17.77 -13.05
CA TYR A 174 3.98 17.97 -13.09
C TYR A 174 4.69 17.17 -14.19
N VAL A 175 3.92 16.69 -15.16
CA VAL A 175 4.44 15.99 -16.34
C VAL A 175 4.20 16.88 -17.55
N PRO A 176 5.21 17.21 -18.39
CA PRO A 176 4.99 17.92 -19.64
C PRO A 176 3.94 17.20 -20.48
N ARG A 177 3.00 17.96 -21.05
CA ARG A 177 1.94 17.41 -21.90
C ARG A 177 2.05 17.87 -23.34
N THR A 178 1.77 17.00 -24.26
CA THR A 178 1.46 17.36 -25.63
C THR A 178 -0.01 17.69 -25.70
N PHE A 179 -0.34 18.90 -26.13
CA PHE A 179 -1.71 19.39 -26.26
C PHE A 179 -2.03 19.71 -27.70
N HIS A 180 -3.08 19.08 -28.23
CA HIS A 180 -3.58 19.37 -29.57
C HIS A 180 -4.49 20.59 -29.50
N THR A 181 -4.08 21.69 -30.13
CA THR A 181 -4.73 23.00 -30.03
C THR A 181 -5.94 23.11 -30.94
N SER A 182 -6.85 24.05 -30.65
CA SER A 182 -7.95 24.43 -31.52
C SER A 182 -7.48 25.03 -32.86
N LEU A 183 -6.21 25.46 -32.94
CA LEU A 183 -5.57 25.89 -34.19
C LEU A 183 -5.07 24.74 -35.05
N GLY A 184 -5.25 23.48 -34.63
CA GLY A 184 -4.86 22.29 -35.39
C GLY A 184 -3.36 21.98 -35.33
N THR A 185 -2.65 22.42 -34.31
CA THR A 185 -1.21 22.17 -34.10
C THR A 185 -0.98 21.57 -32.71
N ASP A 186 0.08 20.78 -32.57
CA ASP A 186 0.48 20.27 -31.27
C ASP A 186 1.47 21.24 -30.61
N VAL A 187 1.26 21.49 -29.32
CA VAL A 187 2.16 22.26 -28.46
C VAL A 187 2.58 21.43 -27.26
N THR A 188 3.80 21.69 -26.77
CA THR A 188 4.25 21.09 -25.50
C THR A 188 4.06 22.10 -24.39
N VAL A 189 3.26 21.72 -23.40
CA VAL A 189 3.02 22.49 -22.17
C VAL A 189 3.89 21.90 -21.08
N SER A 190 4.97 22.62 -20.71
CA SER A 190 5.97 22.13 -19.75
C SER A 190 5.58 22.40 -18.31
N ASP A 191 5.05 23.60 -18.01
CA ASP A 191 4.59 23.96 -16.69
C ASP A 191 3.16 23.46 -16.50
N ASN A 192 3.04 22.35 -15.77
CA ASN A 192 1.78 21.66 -15.64
C ASN A 192 1.48 21.38 -14.15
N GLU A 193 0.63 22.22 -13.56
CA GLU A 193 0.13 22.07 -12.19
C GLU A 193 -1.34 21.62 -12.15
N TYR A 194 -1.85 21.07 -13.25
CA TYR A 194 -3.17 20.47 -13.32
C TYR A 194 -3.07 18.96 -13.58
N GLY A 195 -3.86 18.19 -12.88
CA GLY A 195 -4.01 16.74 -13.14
C GLY A 195 -4.02 15.87 -11.90
N TYR A 196 -3.74 14.59 -12.13
CA TYR A 196 -3.80 13.54 -11.12
C TYR A 196 -2.40 13.13 -10.67
N ARG A 197 -2.26 12.89 -9.36
CA ARG A 197 -1.08 12.29 -8.77
C ARG A 197 -1.47 11.24 -7.74
N ILE A 198 -1.06 10.02 -7.94
CA ILE A 198 -1.24 8.93 -6.99
C ILE A 198 -0.35 9.20 -5.76
N ASP A 199 -0.95 9.17 -4.58
CA ASP A 199 -0.22 9.10 -3.31
C ASP A 199 0.25 7.67 -3.10
N GLN A 200 1.50 7.39 -3.44
CA GLN A 200 2.03 6.03 -3.46
C GLN A 200 2.08 5.39 -2.07
N ASP A 201 2.35 6.17 -1.01
CA ASP A 201 2.42 5.66 0.36
C ASP A 201 1.02 5.36 0.91
N ALA A 202 0.08 6.28 0.70
CA ALA A 202 -1.32 6.08 1.08
C ALA A 202 -1.95 4.93 0.27
N GLU A 203 -1.65 4.83 -1.01
CA GLU A 203 -2.12 3.74 -1.87
C GLU A 203 -1.55 2.38 -1.44
N LEU A 204 -0.26 2.31 -1.09
CA LEU A 204 0.32 1.08 -0.56
C LEU A 204 -0.38 0.64 0.72
N THR A 205 -0.68 1.58 1.60
CA THR A 205 -1.41 1.30 2.84
C THR A 205 -2.81 0.75 2.55
N GLN A 206 -3.55 1.41 1.67
CA GLN A 206 -4.88 1.00 1.25
C GLN A 206 -4.88 -0.35 0.54
N LEU A 207 -3.95 -0.57 -0.39
CA LEU A 207 -3.79 -1.86 -1.08
C LEU A 207 -3.57 -3.02 -0.10
N LEU A 208 -2.70 -2.83 0.90
CA LEU A 208 -2.45 -3.85 1.91
C LEU A 208 -3.69 -4.15 2.77
N GLU A 209 -4.57 -3.18 2.99
CA GLU A 209 -5.87 -3.38 3.66
C GLU A 209 -6.85 -4.14 2.77
N ASP A 210 -6.96 -3.76 1.50
CA ASP A 210 -7.78 -4.45 0.51
C ASP A 210 -7.41 -5.93 0.42
N LEU A 211 -6.12 -6.24 0.30
CA LEU A 211 -5.62 -7.61 0.25
C LEU A 211 -5.93 -8.42 1.52
N LYS A 212 -5.93 -7.79 2.70
CA LYS A 212 -6.31 -8.46 3.97
C LYS A 212 -7.80 -8.79 4.03
N SER A 213 -8.65 -7.96 3.43
CA SER A 213 -10.09 -8.23 3.37
C SER A 213 -10.37 -9.54 2.65
N GLY A 214 -9.64 -9.80 1.56
CA GLY A 214 -9.77 -10.97 0.71
C GLY A 214 -11.02 -10.94 -0.16
N GLU A 215 -11.53 -9.76 -0.43
CA GLU A 215 -12.65 -9.49 -1.34
C GLU A 215 -12.11 -8.79 -2.58
N ASP A 216 -12.75 -9.00 -3.72
CA ASP A 216 -12.44 -8.26 -4.92
C ASP A 216 -12.83 -6.80 -4.73
N VAL A 217 -11.93 -5.89 -5.10
CA VAL A 217 -12.10 -4.45 -4.92
C VAL A 217 -12.09 -3.76 -6.28
N SER A 218 -12.97 -2.77 -6.45
CA SER A 218 -12.97 -1.88 -7.62
C SER A 218 -13.06 -0.45 -7.13
N ARG A 219 -12.01 0.34 -7.36
CA ARG A 219 -11.91 1.73 -6.88
C ARG A 219 -10.89 2.54 -7.67
N GLU A 220 -10.93 3.84 -7.53
CA GLU A 220 -9.80 4.71 -7.91
C GLU A 220 -8.61 4.51 -6.97
N PRO A 221 -7.37 4.78 -7.42
CA PRO A 221 -6.22 4.88 -6.52
C PRO A 221 -6.42 6.04 -5.53
N VAL A 222 -5.65 6.01 -4.44
CA VAL A 222 -5.56 7.16 -3.52
C VAL A 222 -4.73 8.24 -4.19
N TYR A 223 -5.30 9.44 -4.31
CA TYR A 223 -4.64 10.58 -4.95
C TYR A 223 -4.14 11.61 -3.94
N SER A 224 -2.96 12.17 -4.15
CA SER A 224 -2.48 13.40 -3.50
C SER A 224 -2.91 14.67 -4.25
N SER A 225 -3.25 14.53 -5.53
CA SER A 225 -3.86 15.57 -6.37
C SER A 225 -4.82 14.93 -7.36
N SER A 226 -5.96 15.57 -7.60
CA SER A 226 -6.94 15.12 -8.59
C SER A 226 -7.41 16.27 -9.46
N GLY A 227 -7.56 16.02 -10.75
CA GLY A 227 -8.29 16.88 -11.68
C GLY A 227 -9.81 16.69 -11.54
N MET A 228 -10.58 17.40 -12.36
CA MET A 228 -12.06 17.32 -12.34
C MET A 228 -12.58 16.00 -12.91
N LYS A 229 -12.02 15.57 -14.01
CA LYS A 229 -12.47 14.39 -14.76
C LYS A 229 -11.29 13.78 -15.51
N ARG A 230 -11.26 12.48 -15.63
CA ARG A 230 -10.25 11.77 -16.45
C ARG A 230 -10.86 10.62 -17.24
N ASN A 231 -10.15 10.24 -18.30
CA ASN A 231 -10.34 8.97 -18.99
C ASN A 231 -8.96 8.40 -19.35
N GLY A 232 -8.52 7.39 -18.58
CA GLY A 232 -7.15 6.90 -18.69
C GLY A 232 -6.12 7.97 -18.33
N THR A 233 -5.25 8.32 -19.29
CA THR A 233 -4.24 9.38 -19.18
C THR A 233 -4.74 10.76 -19.63
N ASP A 234 -5.91 10.84 -20.26
CA ASP A 234 -6.56 12.11 -20.58
C ASP A 234 -7.25 12.66 -19.33
N ASP A 235 -6.64 13.66 -18.69
CA ASP A 235 -7.13 14.31 -17.48
C ASP A 235 -7.95 15.58 -17.75
N LEU A 236 -8.14 15.96 -19.01
CA LEU A 236 -9.02 17.03 -19.42
C LEU A 236 -10.42 16.49 -19.76
N ALA A 237 -10.50 15.32 -20.36
CA ALA A 237 -11.72 14.62 -20.77
C ALA A 237 -12.73 15.55 -21.47
N GLY A 238 -12.21 16.41 -22.36
CA GLY A 238 -13.00 17.40 -23.10
C GLY A 238 -13.50 18.60 -22.28
N ASN A 239 -12.95 18.84 -21.08
CA ASN A 239 -13.33 19.96 -20.21
C ASN A 239 -12.11 20.83 -19.97
N TYR A 240 -11.98 21.95 -20.66
CA TYR A 240 -10.85 22.87 -20.50
C TYR A 240 -11.13 24.25 -21.09
N ILE A 241 -10.41 25.24 -20.60
CA ILE A 241 -10.21 26.53 -21.26
C ILE A 241 -8.88 26.44 -22.00
N GLU A 242 -8.86 26.84 -23.25
CA GLU A 242 -7.65 26.94 -24.05
C GLU A 242 -7.38 28.43 -24.34
N VAL A 243 -6.13 28.86 -24.20
CA VAL A 243 -5.73 30.25 -24.50
C VAL A 243 -4.46 30.24 -25.31
N SER A 244 -4.54 30.81 -26.52
CA SER A 244 -3.39 31.10 -27.35
C SER A 244 -2.94 32.53 -27.13
N LEU A 245 -1.76 32.73 -26.54
CA LEU A 245 -1.21 34.07 -26.33
C LEU A 245 -0.76 34.72 -27.64
N ASP A 246 -0.35 33.92 -28.60
CA ASP A 246 0.09 34.45 -29.89
C ASP A 246 -1.09 34.91 -30.76
N SER A 247 -2.22 34.19 -30.76
CA SER A 247 -3.43 34.57 -31.46
C SER A 247 -4.32 35.54 -30.67
N GLN A 248 -4.06 35.68 -29.36
CA GLN A 248 -4.88 36.44 -28.42
C GLN A 248 -6.32 35.99 -28.45
N HIS A 249 -6.51 34.64 -28.34
CA HIS A 249 -7.84 34.03 -28.45
C HIS A 249 -8.02 32.96 -27.39
N LEU A 250 -9.26 32.80 -26.91
CA LEU A 250 -9.68 31.85 -25.91
C LEU A 250 -10.83 30.99 -26.47
N TRP A 251 -10.76 29.68 -26.18
CA TRP A 251 -11.82 28.71 -26.40
C TRP A 251 -12.19 28.05 -25.07
N LEU A 252 -13.50 27.86 -24.83
CA LEU A 252 -14.02 27.09 -23.71
C LEU A 252 -14.69 25.81 -24.21
N TYR A 253 -14.19 24.67 -23.78
CA TYR A 253 -14.77 23.36 -24.06
C TYR A 253 -15.39 22.77 -22.80
N LYS A 254 -16.57 22.15 -22.93
CA LYS A 254 -17.26 21.39 -21.89
C LYS A 254 -17.81 20.09 -22.49
N ASP A 255 -17.47 18.95 -21.86
CA ASP A 255 -17.83 17.61 -22.33
C ASP A 255 -17.54 17.37 -23.84
N GLY A 256 -16.41 17.90 -24.31
CA GLY A 256 -15.94 17.79 -25.68
C GLY A 256 -16.59 18.76 -26.67
N ALA A 257 -17.55 19.58 -26.23
CA ALA A 257 -18.22 20.55 -27.08
C ALA A 257 -17.66 21.97 -26.85
N LEU A 258 -17.44 22.73 -27.93
CA LEU A 258 -17.12 24.15 -27.84
C LEU A 258 -18.34 24.92 -27.32
N VAL A 259 -18.18 25.58 -26.16
CA VAL A 259 -19.21 26.39 -25.52
C VAL A 259 -19.17 27.83 -26.04
N THR A 260 -17.96 28.40 -26.09
CA THR A 260 -17.72 29.76 -26.61
C THR A 260 -16.26 29.90 -27.01
N GLU A 261 -16.03 30.90 -27.86
CA GLU A 261 -14.69 31.39 -28.20
C GLU A 261 -14.71 32.93 -28.25
N THR A 262 -13.59 33.57 -27.92
CA THR A 262 -13.50 35.03 -27.88
C THR A 262 -12.08 35.52 -27.99
N ASP A 263 -11.91 36.71 -28.59
CA ASP A 263 -10.66 37.45 -28.51
C ASP A 263 -10.40 37.96 -27.08
N VAL A 264 -9.13 38.01 -26.70
CA VAL A 264 -8.68 38.42 -25.35
C VAL A 264 -7.58 39.48 -25.44
N VAL A 265 -7.25 40.08 -24.29
CA VAL A 265 -6.00 40.82 -24.12
C VAL A 265 -5.24 40.24 -22.93
N SER A 266 -4.11 39.61 -23.20
CA SER A 266 -3.23 39.01 -22.19
C SER A 266 -2.28 40.02 -21.56
N GLY A 267 -1.40 39.56 -20.68
CA GLY A 267 -0.31 40.36 -20.14
C GLY A 267 0.60 40.97 -21.22
N ALA A 268 1.16 42.15 -20.96
CA ALA A 268 2.16 42.73 -21.82
C ALA A 268 3.39 41.80 -21.90
N PRO A 269 4.06 41.69 -23.07
CA PRO A 269 5.16 40.76 -23.28
C PRO A 269 6.47 41.27 -22.67
N THR A 270 6.46 41.48 -21.35
CA THR A 270 7.65 41.80 -20.54
C THR A 270 7.75 40.79 -19.40
N PRO A 271 8.94 40.51 -18.86
CA PRO A 271 9.11 39.52 -17.81
C PRO A 271 8.21 39.76 -16.58
N GLU A 272 7.89 41.02 -16.27
CA GLU A 272 7.09 41.37 -15.09
C GLU A 272 5.58 41.33 -15.33
N ARG A 273 5.15 41.25 -16.61
CA ARG A 273 3.74 41.38 -16.98
C ARG A 273 3.21 40.30 -17.89
N GLU A 274 4.07 39.39 -18.35
CA GLU A 274 3.63 38.31 -19.23
C GLU A 274 2.65 37.37 -18.52
N THR A 275 1.70 36.86 -19.28
CA THR A 275 0.84 35.77 -18.80
C THR A 275 1.63 34.47 -18.78
N TYR A 276 1.62 33.76 -17.65
CA TYR A 276 2.33 32.51 -17.51
C TYR A 276 1.70 31.40 -18.38
N ARG A 277 2.52 30.83 -19.24
CA ARG A 277 2.15 29.65 -20.03
C ARG A 277 2.13 28.43 -19.12
N GLY A 278 1.22 27.49 -19.38
CA GLY A 278 1.12 26.29 -18.56
C GLY A 278 -0.26 25.66 -18.57
N ALA A 279 -0.44 24.65 -17.73
CA ALA A 279 -1.73 24.04 -17.43
C ALA A 279 -2.03 24.23 -15.95
N TRP A 280 -3.10 24.94 -15.64
CA TRP A 280 -3.44 25.38 -14.30
C TRP A 280 -4.90 25.05 -13.96
N PRO A 281 -5.25 24.79 -12.71
CA PRO A 281 -6.65 24.81 -12.29
C PRO A 281 -7.12 26.26 -12.09
N ILE A 282 -8.36 26.58 -12.44
CA ILE A 282 -9.02 27.76 -11.90
C ILE A 282 -9.14 27.59 -10.38
N ALA A 283 -8.46 28.42 -9.60
CA ALA A 283 -8.35 28.21 -8.16
C ALA A 283 -9.70 28.39 -7.44
N TYR A 284 -10.43 29.44 -7.81
CA TYR A 284 -11.76 29.75 -7.30
C TYR A 284 -12.48 30.73 -8.23
N LYS A 285 -13.72 31.11 -7.88
CA LYS A 285 -14.47 32.17 -8.57
C LYS A 285 -14.95 33.21 -7.56
N ALA A 286 -14.95 34.48 -7.95
CA ALA A 286 -15.50 35.58 -7.16
C ALA A 286 -16.24 36.61 -8.02
N SER A 287 -17.33 37.15 -7.49
CA SER A 287 -18.16 38.18 -8.17
C SER A 287 -18.92 39.03 -7.14
N PRO A 288 -18.74 40.36 -7.09
CA PRO A 288 -17.64 41.09 -7.71
C PRO A 288 -16.29 40.88 -6.97
N PHE A 289 -15.18 41.33 -7.59
CA PHE A 289 -13.86 41.26 -6.98
C PHE A 289 -13.05 42.53 -7.29
N THR A 290 -12.27 43.03 -6.31
CA THR A 290 -11.38 44.18 -6.54
C THR A 290 -9.96 43.72 -6.75
N LEU A 291 -9.47 43.92 -7.97
CA LEU A 291 -8.07 43.75 -8.34
C LEU A 291 -7.27 44.97 -7.87
N SER A 292 -6.24 44.75 -7.07
CA SER A 292 -5.40 45.87 -6.59
C SER A 292 -3.92 45.51 -6.63
N SER A 293 -3.08 46.50 -6.89
CA SER A 293 -1.65 46.39 -6.77
C SER A 293 -1.09 47.71 -6.23
N GLU A 294 -0.41 47.65 -5.11
CA GLU A 294 0.32 48.81 -4.56
C GLU A 294 1.49 49.20 -5.46
N GLU A 295 2.17 48.22 -6.03
CA GLU A 295 3.33 48.43 -6.92
C GLU A 295 2.95 49.19 -8.18
N TYR A 296 1.80 48.86 -8.78
CA TYR A 296 1.31 49.52 -10.01
C TYR A 296 0.26 50.59 -9.74
N GLY A 297 -0.10 50.84 -8.47
CA GLY A 297 -0.96 51.91 -8.04
C GLY A 297 -2.40 51.88 -8.58
N TYR A 298 -3.00 50.71 -8.69
CA TYR A 298 -4.37 50.58 -9.16
C TYR A 298 -5.27 49.77 -8.17
N ALA A 299 -6.56 50.05 -8.23
CA ALA A 299 -7.63 49.28 -7.61
C ALA A 299 -8.85 49.31 -8.53
N GLU A 300 -9.08 48.21 -9.24
CA GLU A 300 -10.15 48.08 -10.24
C GLU A 300 -11.13 47.01 -9.83
N THR A 301 -12.42 47.28 -9.85
CA THR A 301 -13.46 46.29 -9.53
C THR A 301 -13.95 45.63 -10.82
N VAL A 302 -13.81 44.28 -10.85
CA VAL A 302 -14.32 43.43 -11.94
C VAL A 302 -15.57 42.70 -11.47
N LYS A 303 -16.44 42.36 -12.41
CA LYS A 303 -17.68 41.65 -12.12
C LYS A 303 -17.42 40.17 -11.95
N TYR A 304 -16.46 39.63 -12.67
CA TYR A 304 -16.16 38.17 -12.72
C TYR A 304 -14.66 37.95 -12.58
N TRP A 305 -14.24 37.21 -11.56
CA TRP A 305 -12.85 36.90 -11.28
C TRP A 305 -12.64 35.41 -11.21
N MET A 306 -11.68 34.86 -11.97
CA MET A 306 -11.35 33.46 -12.07
C MET A 306 -9.82 33.29 -12.09
N PRO A 307 -9.14 33.30 -10.92
CA PRO A 307 -7.68 33.15 -10.85
C PRO A 307 -7.20 31.77 -11.17
N PHE A 308 -6.00 31.66 -11.77
CA PHE A 308 -5.39 30.38 -12.11
C PHE A 308 -3.96 30.19 -11.55
N VAL A 309 -3.08 31.18 -11.62
CA VAL A 309 -1.70 31.10 -11.12
C VAL A 309 -1.15 32.44 -10.66
N TYR A 310 -0.45 32.47 -9.53
CA TYR A 310 0.31 33.63 -8.99
C TYR A 310 -0.41 34.97 -9.07
N GLY A 311 -1.71 35.00 -8.80
CA GLY A 311 -2.52 36.20 -8.87
C GLY A 311 -2.96 36.60 -10.28
N GLN A 312 -2.61 35.85 -11.31
CA GLN A 312 -3.16 36.00 -12.66
C GLN A 312 -4.49 35.25 -12.79
N GLY A 313 -5.41 35.79 -13.54
CA GLY A 313 -6.76 35.23 -13.72
C GLY A 313 -7.47 35.75 -14.96
N LEU A 314 -8.62 35.13 -15.25
CA LEU A 314 -9.58 35.61 -16.24
C LEU A 314 -10.53 36.59 -15.57
N HIS A 315 -10.82 37.73 -16.23
CA HIS A 315 -11.81 38.71 -15.75
C HIS A 315 -12.37 39.59 -16.85
N ASP A 316 -13.53 40.19 -16.63
CA ASP A 316 -14.06 41.23 -17.50
C ASP A 316 -13.21 42.52 -17.44
N ALA A 317 -13.12 43.20 -18.55
CA ALA A 317 -12.29 44.40 -18.66
C ALA A 317 -13.02 45.51 -19.44
N SER A 318 -13.92 46.24 -18.75
CA SER A 318 -14.75 47.31 -19.35
C SER A 318 -13.93 48.48 -19.87
N TRP A 319 -12.69 48.64 -19.43
CA TRP A 319 -11.75 49.67 -19.92
C TRP A 319 -11.10 49.36 -21.25
N GLN A 320 -11.21 48.10 -21.72
CA GLN A 320 -10.72 47.72 -23.03
C GLN A 320 -11.75 48.09 -24.11
N SER A 321 -11.33 48.85 -25.10
CA SER A 321 -12.19 49.24 -26.23
C SER A 321 -12.29 48.21 -27.34
N ALA A 322 -11.39 47.23 -27.32
CA ALA A 322 -11.37 46.10 -28.25
C ALA A 322 -10.48 44.97 -27.67
N PHE A 323 -10.59 43.80 -28.22
CA PHE A 323 -9.84 42.61 -27.82
C PHE A 323 -9.12 41.99 -29.04
N GLY A 324 -8.14 41.10 -28.78
CA GLY A 324 -7.40 40.42 -29.82
C GLY A 324 -6.25 41.18 -30.47
N GLY A 325 -5.64 40.54 -31.45
CA GLY A 325 -4.56 41.08 -32.24
C GLY A 325 -3.31 41.48 -31.46
N ASN A 326 -2.71 42.64 -31.81
CA ASN A 326 -1.46 43.11 -31.21
C ASN A 326 -1.68 44.05 -30.00
N ARG A 327 -2.87 44.18 -29.47
CA ARG A 327 -3.19 45.10 -28.37
C ARG A 327 -2.29 44.91 -27.15
N TYR A 328 -2.05 43.68 -26.75
CA TYR A 328 -1.16 43.37 -25.62
C TYR A 328 0.28 43.86 -25.79
N LYS A 329 0.74 44.05 -27.05
CA LYS A 329 2.08 44.61 -27.39
C LYS A 329 2.10 46.14 -27.50
N THR A 330 0.94 46.78 -27.64
CA THR A 330 0.81 48.18 -28.01
C THR A 330 0.29 49.05 -26.86
N GLY A 331 0.60 48.71 -25.63
CA GLY A 331 0.27 49.49 -24.44
C GLY A 331 -1.07 49.16 -23.78
N HIS A 332 -1.80 48.13 -24.29
CA HIS A 332 -3.06 47.70 -23.73
C HIS A 332 -2.96 46.34 -22.99
N GLY A 333 -1.77 45.76 -22.94
CA GLY A 333 -1.51 44.49 -22.21
C GLY A 333 -1.71 44.69 -20.70
N SER A 334 -2.23 43.66 -20.05
CA SER A 334 -2.43 43.62 -18.61
C SER A 334 -1.11 43.38 -17.84
N HIS A 335 -1.20 43.17 -16.53
CA HIS A 335 -0.10 42.75 -15.67
C HIS A 335 -0.07 41.23 -15.49
N GLY A 336 -0.49 40.44 -16.53
CA GLY A 336 -0.50 39.00 -16.55
C GLY A 336 -1.92 38.38 -16.63
N CYS A 337 -2.93 39.10 -16.19
CA CYS A 337 -4.32 38.64 -16.31
C CYS A 337 -4.77 38.56 -17.79
N ILE A 338 -5.78 37.78 -18.06
CA ILE A 338 -6.43 37.65 -19.36
C ILE A 338 -7.74 38.42 -19.30
N ASN A 339 -7.77 39.55 -20.01
CA ASN A 339 -8.90 40.45 -20.10
C ASN A 339 -9.92 39.92 -21.12
N LEU A 340 -11.19 39.89 -20.75
CA LEU A 340 -12.31 39.39 -21.55
C LEU A 340 -13.37 40.47 -21.77
N PRO A 341 -14.14 40.40 -22.88
CA PRO A 341 -15.44 41.05 -22.97
C PRO A 341 -16.34 40.63 -21.80
N GLU A 342 -17.14 41.57 -21.28
CA GLU A 342 -17.95 41.32 -20.08
C GLU A 342 -18.94 40.17 -20.24
N ASP A 343 -19.61 40.07 -21.38
CA ASP A 343 -20.54 38.99 -21.70
C ASP A 343 -19.86 37.62 -21.76
N GLN A 344 -18.64 37.58 -22.28
CA GLN A 344 -17.86 36.36 -22.36
C GLN A 344 -17.31 35.96 -20.98
N ALA A 345 -16.85 36.90 -20.18
CA ALA A 345 -16.46 36.64 -18.80
C ALA A 345 -17.63 36.10 -17.98
N ALA A 346 -18.85 36.67 -18.16
CA ALA A 346 -20.06 36.18 -17.53
C ALA A 346 -20.41 34.74 -17.95
N LEU A 347 -20.33 34.44 -19.25
CA LEU A 347 -20.64 33.10 -19.79
C LEU A 347 -19.64 32.09 -19.25
N ILE A 348 -18.34 32.37 -19.31
CA ILE A 348 -17.29 31.46 -18.78
C ILE A 348 -17.50 31.27 -17.28
N TYR A 349 -17.65 32.34 -16.49
CA TYR A 349 -17.88 32.28 -15.04
C TYR A 349 -19.07 31.38 -14.66
N ASN A 350 -20.18 31.47 -15.39
CA ASN A 350 -21.37 30.66 -15.11
C ASN A 350 -21.28 29.21 -15.62
N THR A 351 -20.31 28.92 -16.50
CA THR A 351 -20.15 27.58 -17.10
C THR A 351 -19.20 26.69 -16.32
N ILE A 352 -18.15 27.26 -15.73
CA ILE A 352 -17.08 26.55 -15.04
C ILE A 352 -17.21 26.63 -13.53
N ASP A 353 -16.49 25.74 -12.83
CA ASP A 353 -16.30 25.79 -11.38
C ASP A 353 -14.82 25.88 -11.00
N GLY A 354 -14.51 26.06 -9.70
CA GLY A 354 -13.16 25.91 -9.21
C GLY A 354 -12.60 24.53 -9.55
N GLY A 355 -11.32 24.46 -9.86
CA GLY A 355 -10.66 23.24 -10.35
C GLY A 355 -10.74 23.04 -11.86
N TYR A 356 -11.48 23.87 -12.61
CA TYR A 356 -11.57 23.76 -14.08
C TYR A 356 -10.20 24.02 -14.72
N PRO A 357 -9.71 23.16 -15.63
CA PRO A 357 -8.39 23.35 -16.23
C PRO A 357 -8.36 24.50 -17.24
N ILE A 358 -7.25 25.23 -17.23
CA ILE A 358 -6.90 26.21 -18.25
C ILE A 358 -5.52 25.88 -18.82
N ILE A 359 -5.44 25.80 -20.14
CA ILE A 359 -4.21 25.54 -20.92
C ILE A 359 -3.82 26.83 -21.61
N ILE A 360 -2.63 27.36 -21.35
CA ILE A 360 -2.10 28.60 -21.88
C ILE A 360 -0.79 28.34 -22.60
N TYR A 361 -0.72 28.66 -23.89
CA TYR A 361 0.46 28.44 -24.74
C TYR A 361 0.78 29.61 -25.66
#